data_65dc082c76c7558e059b25ae1c04989f
#
_entry.id   65dc082c76c7558e059b25ae1c04989f
#
_cell.length_a   1.000
_cell.length_b   1.000
_cell.length_c   1.000
_cell.angle_alpha   90.00
_cell.angle_beta   90.00
_cell.angle_gamma   90.00
#
_symmetry.space_group_name_H-M   'P 1'
#
loop_
_entity.id
_entity.type
_entity.pdbx_description
1 polymer ?
#
loop_
_entity_poly.entity_id
_entity_poly.type
_entity_poly.pdbx_seq_one_letter_code
_entity_poly.pdbx_strand_id
1 'polypeptide(L)'
;NPERTLAFKQQALNLSPRVDALYNCAGVLVLGSCEETGRDEYLTVLETNFLGTVEMTRAVLPLMRAQGAGRIVNFSSINGLLGIPFQSAYTASKHAIEGYSECLQLEVQPYNIQVCLVEPGDHRGGSQATRLHAAAETGDSPYSSSYQKGISAIARDEANGLDPEKLGIIAASLLEKKRMPLRKRVAKFDQHLAVILHKLFSARLIQSILFDYYLGKGATTHAK
;
A
#
# COMPACT_ATOMS: atom_id res chain seq x y z
N ASN A 1 3.63 -14.30 9.93
CA ASN A 1 3.94 -15.60 10.56
C ASN A 1 2.76 -16.55 10.32
N PRO A 2 2.94 -17.65 9.54
CA PRO A 2 1.86 -18.59 9.15
C PRO A 2 1.12 -19.22 10.33
N GLU A 3 1.83 -19.56 11.42
CA GLU A 3 1.22 -20.16 12.62
C GLU A 3 0.23 -19.20 13.28
N ARG A 4 0.59 -17.92 13.40
CA ARG A 4 -0.31 -16.89 13.95
C ARG A 4 -1.53 -16.66 13.05
N THR A 5 -1.36 -16.75 11.73
CA THR A 5 -2.47 -16.66 10.78
C THR A 5 -3.44 -17.85 10.94
N LEU A 6 -2.91 -19.06 11.11
CA LEU A 6 -3.73 -20.25 11.36
C LEU A 6 -4.46 -20.16 12.70
N ALA A 7 -3.79 -19.73 13.76
CA ALA A 7 -4.40 -19.52 15.07
C ALA A 7 -5.53 -18.49 15.02
N PHE A 8 -5.31 -17.36 14.35
CA PHE A 8 -6.34 -16.34 14.15
C PHE A 8 -7.53 -16.88 13.36
N LYS A 9 -7.29 -17.61 12.27
CA LYS A 9 -8.35 -18.27 11.49
C LYS A 9 -9.18 -19.19 12.38
N GLN A 10 -8.54 -20.05 13.21
CA GLN A 10 -9.25 -20.96 14.08
C GLN A 10 -10.11 -20.21 15.11
N GLN A 11 -9.59 -19.14 15.72
CA GLN A 11 -10.35 -18.30 16.63
C GLN A 11 -11.55 -17.66 15.94
N ALA A 12 -11.38 -17.11 14.72
CA ALA A 12 -12.48 -16.51 13.97
C ALA A 12 -13.57 -17.53 13.62
N LEU A 13 -13.18 -18.78 13.25
CA LEU A 13 -14.13 -19.85 12.94
C LEU A 13 -14.87 -20.39 14.19
N ASN A 14 -14.28 -20.29 15.38
CA ASN A 14 -14.97 -20.60 16.63
C ASN A 14 -16.09 -19.59 16.93
N LEU A 15 -15.97 -18.35 16.42
CA LEU A 15 -16.99 -17.30 16.57
C LEU A 15 -18.08 -17.40 15.49
N SER A 16 -17.71 -17.78 14.27
CA SER A 16 -18.62 -17.95 13.16
C SER A 16 -18.07 -18.98 12.16
N PRO A 17 -18.88 -19.95 11.71
CA PRO A 17 -18.47 -20.91 10.69
C PRO A 17 -18.38 -20.29 9.28
N ARG A 18 -18.69 -19.00 9.16
CA ARG A 18 -18.80 -18.26 7.90
C ARG A 18 -17.88 -17.04 7.89
N VAL A 19 -17.24 -16.79 6.74
CA VAL A 19 -16.44 -15.59 6.50
C VAL A 19 -16.99 -14.90 5.25
N ASP A 20 -17.68 -13.78 5.42
CA ASP A 20 -18.27 -13.03 4.31
C ASP A 20 -17.32 -12.01 3.70
N ALA A 21 -16.44 -11.44 4.51
CA ALA A 21 -15.47 -10.44 4.08
C ALA A 21 -14.12 -10.57 4.78
N LEU A 22 -13.06 -10.30 4.04
CA LEU A 22 -11.70 -10.13 4.55
C LEU A 22 -11.20 -8.73 4.18
N TYR A 23 -10.70 -8.00 5.17
CA TYR A 23 -9.98 -6.74 4.98
C TYR A 23 -8.51 -6.91 5.33
N ASN A 24 -7.63 -6.82 4.35
CA ASN A 24 -6.19 -6.83 4.54
C ASN A 24 -5.68 -5.39 4.65
N CYS A 25 -5.65 -4.86 5.89
CA CYS A 25 -5.29 -3.47 6.18
C CYS A 25 -3.92 -3.33 6.87
N ALA A 26 -3.32 -4.42 7.34
CA ALA A 26 -2.04 -4.38 8.00
C ALA A 26 -0.95 -3.83 7.08
N GLY A 27 -0.11 -2.96 7.61
CA GLY A 27 0.98 -2.40 6.85
C GLY A 27 1.96 -1.61 7.70
N VAL A 28 3.23 -1.67 7.32
CA VAL A 28 4.33 -0.91 7.89
C VAL A 28 5.08 -0.19 6.78
N LEU A 29 5.76 0.88 7.13
CA LEU A 29 6.54 1.72 6.24
C LEU A 29 7.92 1.94 6.85
N VAL A 30 8.95 1.68 6.05
CA VAL A 30 10.34 2.08 6.34
C VAL A 30 10.72 3.21 5.39
N LEU A 31 11.27 4.27 5.93
CA LEU A 31 11.81 5.42 5.19
C LEU A 31 13.33 5.31 5.14
N GLY A 32 13.89 5.39 3.95
CA GLY A 32 15.33 5.37 3.71
C GLY A 32 15.65 5.42 2.22
N SER A 33 16.89 5.76 1.88
CA SER A 33 17.35 5.68 0.50
C SER A 33 17.35 4.22 0.03
N CYS A 34 17.25 3.98 -1.28
CA CYS A 34 17.30 2.62 -1.83
C CYS A 34 18.63 1.92 -1.52
N GLU A 35 19.73 2.67 -1.44
CA GLU A 35 21.04 2.15 -1.15
C GLU A 35 21.22 1.76 0.32
N GLU A 36 20.67 2.56 1.23
CA GLU A 36 20.90 2.43 2.67
C GLU A 36 19.82 1.65 3.41
N THR A 37 18.68 1.41 2.77
CA THR A 37 17.63 0.52 3.32
C THR A 37 18.12 -0.92 3.27
N GLY A 38 18.29 -1.53 4.43
CA GLY A 38 18.86 -2.87 4.57
C GLY A 38 17.90 -3.98 4.11
N ARG A 39 18.47 -5.16 3.86
CA ARG A 39 17.71 -6.35 3.45
C ARG A 39 16.61 -6.71 4.45
N ASP A 40 16.89 -6.64 5.74
CA ASP A 40 15.95 -7.04 6.79
C ASP A 40 14.79 -6.04 6.91
N GLU A 41 15.03 -4.78 6.61
CA GLU A 41 14.01 -3.75 6.53
C GLU A 41 13.07 -3.97 5.33
N TYR A 42 13.63 -4.33 4.15
CA TYR A 42 12.83 -4.77 3.00
C TYR A 42 11.97 -5.99 3.35
N LEU A 43 12.57 -7.01 3.98
CA LEU A 43 11.85 -8.22 4.37
C LEU A 43 10.73 -7.90 5.37
N THR A 44 10.98 -7.08 6.37
CA THR A 44 9.97 -6.66 7.35
C THR A 44 8.74 -6.04 6.68
N VAL A 45 8.97 -5.14 5.69
CA VAL A 45 7.88 -4.50 4.96
C VAL A 45 7.16 -5.50 4.05
N LEU A 46 7.89 -6.33 3.30
CA LEU A 46 7.30 -7.31 2.39
C LEU A 46 6.55 -8.42 3.15
N GLU A 47 7.09 -8.92 4.23
CA GLU A 47 6.44 -9.94 5.08
C GLU A 47 5.14 -9.41 5.68
N THR A 48 5.15 -8.19 6.18
CA THR A 48 3.95 -7.61 6.78
C THR A 48 2.91 -7.23 5.74
N ASN A 49 3.29 -6.43 4.75
CA ASN A 49 2.33 -5.81 3.84
C ASN A 49 1.83 -6.79 2.78
N PHE A 50 2.74 -7.55 2.18
CA PHE A 50 2.44 -8.43 1.05
C PHE A 50 2.18 -9.86 1.48
N LEU A 51 3.15 -10.53 2.10
CA LEU A 51 2.98 -11.93 2.50
C LEU A 51 1.89 -12.10 3.56
N GLY A 52 1.73 -11.13 4.47
CA GLY A 52 0.60 -11.10 5.40
C GLY A 52 -0.75 -11.08 4.69
N THR A 53 -0.90 -10.26 3.64
CA THR A 53 -2.09 -10.24 2.78
C THR A 53 -2.32 -11.59 2.09
N VAL A 54 -1.26 -12.19 1.54
CA VAL A 54 -1.32 -13.51 0.89
C VAL A 54 -1.76 -14.59 1.87
N GLU A 55 -1.13 -14.66 3.06
CA GLU A 55 -1.44 -15.69 4.05
C GLU A 55 -2.87 -15.59 4.60
N MET A 56 -3.34 -14.38 4.90
CA MET A 56 -4.73 -14.17 5.33
C MET A 56 -5.72 -14.56 4.24
N THR A 57 -5.45 -14.19 3.01
CA THR A 57 -6.28 -14.56 1.86
C THR A 57 -6.32 -16.09 1.68
N ARG A 58 -5.16 -16.76 1.68
CA ARG A 58 -5.07 -18.23 1.62
C ARG A 58 -5.84 -18.93 2.73
N ALA A 59 -5.84 -18.35 3.92
CA ALA A 59 -6.54 -18.93 5.06
C ALA A 59 -8.07 -18.93 4.90
N VAL A 60 -8.65 -17.89 4.26
CA VAL A 60 -10.12 -17.74 4.13
C VAL A 60 -10.67 -18.24 2.79
N LEU A 61 -9.87 -18.29 1.74
CA LEU A 61 -10.33 -18.68 0.40
C LEU A 61 -11.05 -20.04 0.34
N PRO A 62 -10.57 -21.12 0.99
CA PRO A 62 -11.28 -22.40 0.99
C PRO A 62 -12.70 -22.31 1.55
N LEU A 63 -12.89 -21.45 2.56
CA LEU A 63 -14.20 -21.24 3.18
C LEU A 63 -15.13 -20.45 2.25
N MET A 64 -14.65 -19.32 1.72
CA MET A 64 -15.42 -18.49 0.78
C MET A 64 -15.80 -19.28 -0.47
N ARG A 65 -14.89 -20.15 -0.97
CA ARG A 65 -15.16 -21.04 -2.11
C ARG A 65 -16.25 -22.05 -1.78
N ALA A 66 -16.19 -22.69 -0.62
CA ALA A 66 -17.23 -23.63 -0.18
C ALA A 66 -18.58 -22.91 0.04
N GLN A 67 -18.58 -21.66 0.45
CA GLN A 67 -19.77 -20.82 0.60
C GLN A 67 -20.37 -20.39 -0.75
N GLY A 68 -19.61 -20.43 -1.85
CA GLY A 68 -19.99 -19.87 -3.14
C GLY A 68 -20.14 -18.35 -3.14
N ALA A 69 -19.53 -17.68 -2.16
CA ALA A 69 -19.53 -16.21 -2.03
C ALA A 69 -18.42 -15.74 -1.10
N GLY A 70 -17.88 -14.56 -1.36
CA GLY A 70 -16.90 -13.91 -0.51
C GLY A 70 -16.49 -12.54 -1.04
N ARG A 71 -15.93 -11.71 -0.16
CA ARG A 71 -15.43 -10.37 -0.50
C ARG A 71 -14.07 -10.15 0.13
N ILE A 72 -13.09 -9.78 -0.68
CA ILE A 72 -11.73 -9.52 -0.24
C ILE A 72 -11.38 -8.07 -0.59
N VAL A 73 -10.99 -7.31 0.40
CA VAL A 73 -10.57 -5.91 0.25
C VAL A 73 -9.11 -5.79 0.66
N ASN A 74 -8.24 -5.56 -0.32
CA ASN A 74 -6.81 -5.40 -0.11
C ASN A 74 -6.43 -3.92 -0.13
N PHE A 75 -5.80 -3.45 0.95
CA PHE A 75 -5.33 -2.07 1.03
C PHE A 75 -3.96 -1.93 0.37
N SER A 76 -4.00 -1.39 -0.84
CA SER A 76 -2.84 -0.90 -1.56
C SER A 76 -2.48 0.53 -1.12
N SER A 77 -2.07 1.37 -2.03
CA SER A 77 -1.78 2.80 -1.90
C SER A 77 -1.64 3.41 -3.29
N ILE A 78 -1.60 4.74 -3.41
CA ILE A 78 -1.05 5.40 -4.60
C ILE A 78 0.40 4.98 -4.86
N ASN A 79 1.16 4.61 -3.82
CA ASN A 79 2.50 4.02 -3.94
C ASN A 79 2.52 2.65 -4.62
N GLY A 80 1.39 1.97 -4.72
CA GLY A 80 1.26 0.76 -5.54
C GLY A 80 1.19 1.04 -7.04
N LEU A 81 1.11 2.33 -7.42
CA LEU A 81 0.98 2.80 -8.80
C LEU A 81 2.08 3.80 -9.20
N LEU A 82 2.76 4.41 -8.22
CA LEU A 82 3.79 5.44 -8.39
C LEU A 82 4.98 5.14 -7.48
N GLY A 83 6.20 5.34 -7.98
CA GLY A 83 7.41 5.30 -7.16
C GLY A 83 7.60 6.62 -6.41
N ILE A 84 7.60 6.57 -5.08
CA ILE A 84 7.84 7.72 -4.22
C ILE A 84 9.26 7.60 -3.62
N PRO A 85 10.11 8.64 -3.66
CA PRO A 85 11.45 8.57 -3.15
C PRO A 85 11.45 8.28 -1.64
N PHE A 86 12.48 7.59 -1.17
CA PHE A 86 12.68 7.18 0.23
C PHE A 86 11.62 6.24 0.81
N GLN A 87 10.79 5.63 -0.06
CA GLN A 87 9.75 4.66 0.31
C GLN A 87 9.85 3.38 -0.53
N SER A 88 11.04 2.99 -0.95
CA SER A 88 11.23 1.91 -1.93
C SER A 88 10.65 0.58 -1.49
N ALA A 89 10.91 0.14 -0.25
CA ALA A 89 10.38 -1.11 0.30
C ALA A 89 8.84 -1.10 0.36
N TYR A 90 8.28 0.01 0.83
CA TYR A 90 6.83 0.21 0.88
C TYR A 90 6.20 0.21 -0.51
N THR A 91 6.76 0.99 -1.43
CA THR A 91 6.33 1.06 -2.83
C THR A 91 6.35 -0.33 -3.47
N ALA A 92 7.45 -1.07 -3.32
CA ALA A 92 7.55 -2.44 -3.84
C ALA A 92 6.46 -3.36 -3.26
N SER A 93 6.21 -3.29 -1.94
CA SER A 93 5.17 -4.09 -1.29
C SER A 93 3.76 -3.78 -1.80
N LYS A 94 3.47 -2.51 -2.07
CA LYS A 94 2.17 -2.08 -2.57
C LYS A 94 1.97 -2.43 -4.05
N HIS A 95 3.01 -2.36 -4.89
CA HIS A 95 2.98 -2.90 -6.26
C HIS A 95 2.74 -4.42 -6.27
N ALA A 96 3.35 -5.15 -5.34
CA ALA A 96 3.11 -6.59 -5.19
C ALA A 96 1.64 -6.90 -4.86
N ILE A 97 1.02 -6.12 -3.97
CA ILE A 97 -0.42 -6.25 -3.63
C ILE A 97 -1.29 -5.99 -4.87
N GLU A 98 -0.95 -4.99 -5.70
CA GLU A 98 -1.68 -4.67 -6.94
C GLU A 98 -1.70 -5.88 -7.88
N GLY A 99 -0.52 -6.38 -8.27
CA GLY A 99 -0.42 -7.51 -9.19
C GLY A 99 -1.06 -8.79 -8.62
N TYR A 100 -0.83 -9.09 -7.34
CA TYR A 100 -1.45 -10.22 -6.66
C TYR A 100 -2.98 -10.16 -6.72
N SER A 101 -3.56 -9.00 -6.43
CA SER A 101 -5.02 -8.84 -6.38
C SER A 101 -5.67 -8.93 -7.76
N GLU A 102 -4.99 -8.49 -8.82
CA GLU A 102 -5.45 -8.68 -10.20
C GLU A 102 -5.51 -10.16 -10.56
N CYS A 103 -4.45 -10.93 -10.29
CA CYS A 103 -4.44 -12.37 -10.50
C CYS A 103 -5.54 -13.06 -9.68
N LEU A 104 -5.61 -12.74 -8.39
CA LEU A 104 -6.60 -13.31 -7.49
C LEU A 104 -8.03 -13.12 -7.99
N GLN A 105 -8.39 -11.89 -8.44
CA GLN A 105 -9.74 -11.61 -8.93
C GLN A 105 -10.12 -12.53 -10.12
N LEU A 106 -9.19 -12.77 -11.02
CA LEU A 106 -9.43 -13.66 -12.16
C LEU A 106 -9.64 -15.12 -11.73
N GLU A 107 -8.84 -15.59 -10.77
CA GLU A 107 -8.86 -16.95 -10.27
C GLU A 107 -10.11 -17.27 -9.43
N VAL A 108 -10.60 -16.30 -8.64
CA VAL A 108 -11.73 -16.53 -7.71
C VAL A 108 -13.10 -16.16 -8.28
N GLN A 109 -13.14 -15.51 -9.45
CA GLN A 109 -14.38 -15.09 -10.09
C GLN A 109 -15.37 -16.26 -10.32
N PRO A 110 -14.94 -17.47 -10.71
CA PRO A 110 -15.86 -18.61 -10.89
C PRO A 110 -16.57 -19.06 -9.60
N TYR A 111 -16.03 -18.67 -8.44
CA TYR A 111 -16.58 -19.01 -7.12
C TYR A 111 -17.44 -17.90 -6.53
N ASN A 112 -17.81 -16.88 -7.33
CA ASN A 112 -18.57 -15.71 -6.87
C ASN A 112 -17.88 -14.96 -5.71
N ILE A 113 -16.53 -14.98 -5.71
CA ILE A 113 -15.71 -14.19 -4.78
C ILE A 113 -15.24 -12.93 -5.51
N GLN A 114 -15.38 -11.79 -4.85
CA GLN A 114 -15.02 -10.49 -5.41
C GLN A 114 -13.81 -9.92 -4.68
N VAL A 115 -12.88 -9.34 -5.42
CA VAL A 115 -11.68 -8.67 -4.89
C VAL A 115 -11.74 -7.19 -5.22
N CYS A 116 -11.38 -6.35 -4.25
CA CYS A 116 -11.24 -4.91 -4.44
C CYS A 116 -9.91 -4.43 -3.86
N LEU A 117 -9.18 -3.68 -4.66
CA LEU A 117 -8.03 -2.89 -4.25
C LEU A 117 -8.53 -1.52 -3.77
N VAL A 118 -8.29 -1.20 -2.52
CA VAL A 118 -8.43 0.17 -2.03
C VAL A 118 -7.08 0.85 -2.18
N GLU A 119 -7.04 1.98 -2.89
CA GLU A 119 -5.83 2.76 -3.20
C GLU A 119 -5.89 4.10 -2.46
N PRO A 120 -5.50 4.17 -1.16
CA PRO A 120 -5.45 5.43 -0.44
C PRO A 120 -4.35 6.34 -0.98
N GLY A 121 -4.62 7.64 -1.02
CA GLY A 121 -3.61 8.70 -1.01
C GLY A 121 -3.21 9.07 0.41
N ASP A 122 -2.73 10.30 0.61
CA ASP A 122 -2.34 10.77 1.92
C ASP A 122 -3.56 11.01 2.82
N HIS A 123 -3.46 10.49 4.04
CA HIS A 123 -4.46 10.63 5.10
C HIS A 123 -3.81 11.22 6.35
N ARG A 124 -4.55 12.04 7.08
CA ARG A 124 -4.10 12.64 8.33
C ARG A 124 -3.94 11.59 9.42
N GLY A 125 -2.86 11.67 10.17
CA GLY A 125 -2.61 10.82 11.35
C GLY A 125 -2.23 9.38 11.00
N GLY A 126 -1.85 8.62 11.97
CA GLY A 126 -1.66 7.17 11.92
C GLY A 126 -0.27 6.69 11.50
N SER A 127 0.23 7.03 10.33
CA SER A 127 1.50 6.47 9.86
C SER A 127 2.73 7.12 10.50
N GLN A 128 2.64 8.38 10.93
CA GLN A 128 3.79 9.10 11.49
C GLN A 128 4.31 8.47 12.79
N ALA A 129 3.43 7.99 13.65
CA ALA A 129 3.80 7.40 14.93
C ALA A 129 4.37 5.96 14.82
N THR A 130 4.07 5.26 13.72
CA THR A 130 4.47 3.86 13.48
C THR A 130 5.49 3.70 12.38
N ARG A 131 5.95 4.81 11.81
CA ARG A 131 6.93 4.87 10.75
C ARG A 131 8.29 4.47 11.26
N LEU A 132 8.93 3.55 10.56
CA LEU A 132 10.31 3.16 10.80
C LEU A 132 11.23 3.95 9.87
N HIS A 133 12.45 4.22 10.35
CA HIS A 133 13.51 4.80 9.55
C HIS A 133 14.60 3.75 9.34
N ALA A 134 15.24 3.76 8.18
CA ALA A 134 16.33 2.84 7.91
C ALA A 134 17.46 3.04 8.91
N ALA A 135 18.01 1.94 9.42
CA ALA A 135 19.04 1.99 10.47
C ALA A 135 20.34 2.70 10.03
N ALA A 136 20.64 2.64 8.72
CA ALA A 136 21.80 3.31 8.13
C ALA A 136 21.60 4.81 7.86
N GLU A 137 20.40 5.34 8.11
CA GLU A 137 20.10 6.75 7.88
C GLU A 137 20.69 7.64 8.99
N THR A 138 21.91 8.04 8.78
CA THR A 138 22.68 8.91 9.69
C THR A 138 22.89 10.29 9.07
N GLY A 139 23.30 11.27 9.90
CA GLY A 139 23.63 12.62 9.41
C GLY A 139 24.79 12.66 8.39
N ASP A 140 25.61 11.61 8.32
CA ASP A 140 26.75 11.49 7.41
C ASP A 140 26.39 10.84 6.08
N SER A 141 25.14 10.43 5.89
CA SER A 141 24.66 9.84 4.64
C SER A 141 24.78 10.84 3.47
N PRO A 142 25.27 10.39 2.30
CA PRO A 142 25.28 11.21 1.08
C PRO A 142 23.86 11.59 0.63
N TYR A 143 22.83 10.88 1.10
CA TYR A 143 21.42 11.16 0.84
C TYR A 143 20.77 12.11 1.82
N SER A 144 21.43 12.46 2.93
CA SER A 144 20.84 13.19 4.06
C SER A 144 20.07 14.45 3.64
N SER A 145 20.66 15.30 2.79
CA SER A 145 20.00 16.52 2.31
C SER A 145 18.73 16.26 1.50
N SER A 146 18.80 15.30 0.56
CA SER A 146 17.67 14.91 -0.30
C SER A 146 16.59 14.18 0.51
N TYR A 147 17.00 13.37 1.47
CA TYR A 147 16.12 12.66 2.39
C TYR A 147 15.30 13.65 3.20
N GLN A 148 15.91 14.63 3.85
CA GLN A 148 15.21 15.63 4.66
C GLN A 148 14.17 16.40 3.84
N LYS A 149 14.49 16.75 2.58
CA LYS A 149 13.52 17.37 1.66
C LYS A 149 12.35 16.46 1.36
N GLY A 150 12.65 15.21 0.98
CA GLY A 150 11.62 14.21 0.67
C GLY A 150 10.70 13.94 1.84
N ILE A 151 11.25 13.72 3.03
CA ILE A 151 10.46 13.48 4.25
C ILE A 151 9.61 14.70 4.63
N SER A 152 10.16 15.91 4.47
CA SER A 152 9.39 17.14 4.73
C SER A 152 8.20 17.29 3.77
N ALA A 153 8.39 16.94 2.49
CA ALA A 153 7.30 16.92 1.52
C ALA A 153 6.22 15.89 1.89
N ILE A 154 6.64 14.66 2.20
CA ILE A 154 5.73 13.57 2.63
C ILE A 154 4.95 13.98 3.89
N ALA A 155 5.64 14.50 4.91
CA ALA A 155 5.00 14.92 6.16
C ALA A 155 3.97 16.05 5.95
N ARG A 156 4.31 17.02 5.07
CA ARG A 156 3.38 18.10 4.68
C ARG A 156 2.14 17.55 3.98
N ASP A 157 2.30 16.59 3.07
CA ASP A 157 1.22 16.02 2.28
C ASP A 157 0.27 15.19 3.14
N GLU A 158 0.81 14.42 4.09
CA GLU A 158 0.04 13.68 5.10
C GLU A 158 -0.70 14.61 6.06
N ALA A 159 -0.05 15.68 6.55
CA ALA A 159 -0.69 16.66 7.42
C ALA A 159 -1.91 17.32 6.74
N ASN A 160 -1.86 17.49 5.42
CA ASN A 160 -2.94 18.00 4.59
C ASN A 160 -3.79 16.89 3.95
N GLY A 161 -3.61 15.63 4.34
CA GLY A 161 -4.29 14.48 3.80
C GLY A 161 -5.79 14.43 4.11
N LEU A 162 -6.46 13.43 3.55
CA LEU A 162 -7.87 13.19 3.81
C LEU A 162 -8.10 12.68 5.24
N ASP A 163 -9.33 12.80 5.71
CA ASP A 163 -9.73 12.21 6.97
C ASP A 163 -9.74 10.67 6.88
N PRO A 164 -9.07 9.95 7.79
CA PRO A 164 -9.06 8.49 7.79
C PRO A 164 -10.45 7.86 8.03
N GLU A 165 -11.35 8.53 8.73
CA GLU A 165 -12.73 8.07 8.89
C GLU A 165 -13.43 7.93 7.54
N LYS A 166 -13.22 8.88 6.64
CA LYS A 166 -13.75 8.83 5.28
C LYS A 166 -13.27 7.61 4.50
N LEU A 167 -12.02 7.20 4.69
CA LEU A 167 -11.49 5.97 4.10
C LEU A 167 -12.21 4.74 4.65
N GLY A 168 -12.44 4.69 5.97
CA GLY A 168 -13.18 3.61 6.64
C GLY A 168 -14.62 3.49 6.12
N ILE A 169 -15.35 4.60 6.03
CA ILE A 169 -16.72 4.65 5.50
C ILE A 169 -16.77 4.13 4.06
N ILE A 170 -15.85 4.59 3.20
CA ILE A 170 -15.78 4.15 1.81
C ILE A 170 -15.47 2.65 1.74
N ALA A 171 -14.51 2.17 2.53
CA ALA A 171 -14.17 0.74 2.56
C ALA A 171 -15.34 -0.12 3.01
N ALA A 172 -16.07 0.29 4.05
CA ALA A 172 -17.27 -0.40 4.51
C ALA A 172 -18.37 -0.44 3.44
N SER A 173 -18.61 0.68 2.75
CA SER A 173 -19.62 0.78 1.68
C SER A 173 -19.35 -0.14 0.48
N LEU A 174 -18.14 -0.65 0.32
CA LEU A 174 -17.84 -1.62 -0.74
C LEU A 174 -18.61 -2.93 -0.55
N LEU A 175 -18.85 -3.35 0.70
CA LEU A 175 -19.59 -4.56 1.00
C LEU A 175 -21.08 -4.47 0.69
N GLU A 176 -21.63 -3.28 0.60
CA GLU A 176 -23.05 -3.06 0.26
C GLU A 176 -23.31 -3.16 -1.26
N LYS A 177 -22.26 -3.08 -2.07
CA LYS A 177 -22.38 -3.10 -3.52
C LYS A 177 -22.69 -4.51 -4.01
N LYS A 178 -23.65 -4.65 -4.92
CA LYS A 178 -23.92 -5.91 -5.62
C LYS A 178 -22.66 -6.43 -6.35
N ARG A 179 -21.87 -5.51 -6.93
CA ARG A 179 -20.58 -5.80 -7.58
C ARG A 179 -19.55 -4.76 -7.14
N MET A 180 -18.49 -5.23 -6.48
CA MET A 180 -17.37 -4.35 -6.12
C MET A 180 -16.55 -3.97 -7.36
N PRO A 181 -16.06 -2.74 -7.46
CA PRO A 181 -15.04 -2.41 -8.45
C PRO A 181 -13.73 -3.11 -8.09
N LEU A 182 -12.92 -3.48 -9.09
CA LEU A 182 -11.58 -4.02 -8.82
C LEU A 182 -10.69 -3.01 -8.10
N ARG A 183 -10.86 -1.70 -8.39
CA ARG A 183 -10.07 -0.62 -7.80
C ARG A 183 -10.96 0.48 -7.26
N LYS A 184 -10.66 0.94 -6.05
CA LYS A 184 -11.28 2.09 -5.41
C LYS A 184 -10.21 3.03 -4.86
N ARG A 185 -9.89 4.09 -5.61
CA ARG A 185 -8.98 5.11 -5.12
C ARG A 185 -9.70 6.07 -4.18
N VAL A 186 -9.03 6.37 -3.06
CA VAL A 186 -9.48 7.32 -2.05
C VAL A 186 -8.33 8.29 -1.78
N ALA A 187 -8.26 9.32 -2.60
CA ALA A 187 -7.12 10.25 -2.63
C ALA A 187 -7.59 11.67 -2.95
N LYS A 188 -6.74 12.65 -2.79
CA LYS A 188 -6.98 14.03 -3.22
C LYS A 188 -6.96 14.14 -4.74
N PHE A 189 -7.52 15.22 -5.26
CA PHE A 189 -7.64 15.42 -6.71
C PHE A 189 -6.27 15.41 -7.43
N ASP A 190 -5.29 16.09 -6.87
CA ASP A 190 -3.91 16.13 -7.40
C ASP A 190 -3.26 14.74 -7.47
N GLN A 191 -3.48 13.91 -6.46
CA GLN A 191 -3.02 12.52 -6.42
C GLN A 191 -3.75 11.62 -7.45
N HIS A 192 -5.06 11.82 -7.61
CA HIS A 192 -5.81 11.18 -8.70
C HIS A 192 -5.22 11.54 -10.05
N LEU A 193 -4.96 12.84 -10.25
CA LEU A 193 -4.38 13.35 -11.49
C LEU A 193 -2.98 12.78 -11.73
N ALA A 194 -2.11 12.73 -10.71
CA ALA A 194 -0.77 12.16 -10.82
C ALA A 194 -0.79 10.71 -11.33
N VAL A 195 -1.69 9.87 -10.79
CA VAL A 195 -1.84 8.49 -11.25
C VAL A 195 -2.36 8.40 -12.69
N ILE A 196 -3.28 9.29 -13.10
CA ILE A 196 -3.76 9.34 -14.49
C ILE A 196 -2.63 9.76 -15.43
N LEU A 197 -1.90 10.81 -15.09
CA LEU A 197 -0.78 11.30 -15.89
C LEU A 197 0.33 10.24 -16.01
N HIS A 198 0.61 9.47 -14.95
CA HIS A 198 1.56 8.37 -14.99
C HIS A 198 1.23 7.32 -16.05
N LYS A 199 -0.06 7.10 -16.33
CA LYS A 199 -0.51 6.15 -17.36
C LYS A 199 -0.47 6.72 -18.77
N LEU A 200 -0.54 8.05 -18.91
CA LEU A 200 -0.67 8.73 -20.20
C LEU A 200 0.65 9.29 -20.73
N PHE A 201 1.58 9.61 -19.86
CA PHE A 201 2.85 10.26 -20.23
C PHE A 201 4.05 9.32 -20.07
N SER A 202 5.16 9.68 -20.71
CA SER A 202 6.39 8.90 -20.60
C SER A 202 6.89 8.85 -19.16
N ALA A 203 7.47 7.70 -18.77
CA ALA A 203 8.04 7.52 -17.44
C ALA A 203 9.07 8.60 -17.09
N ARG A 204 9.88 9.04 -18.07
CA ARG A 204 10.89 10.10 -17.88
C ARG A 204 10.25 11.43 -17.45
N LEU A 205 9.14 11.83 -18.07
CA LEU A 205 8.44 13.08 -17.73
C LEU A 205 7.87 12.99 -16.30
N ILE A 206 7.23 11.89 -15.96
CA ILE A 206 6.67 11.70 -14.64
C ILE A 206 7.77 11.66 -13.56
N GLN A 207 8.87 10.97 -13.82
CA GLN A 207 10.03 10.95 -12.92
C GLN A 207 10.59 12.36 -12.68
N SER A 208 10.66 13.20 -13.73
CA SER A 208 11.09 14.59 -13.57
C SER A 208 10.14 15.41 -12.69
N ILE A 209 8.82 15.25 -12.89
CA ILE A 209 7.82 15.93 -12.07
C ILE A 209 7.90 15.50 -10.60
N LEU A 210 8.00 14.18 -10.34
CA LEU A 210 8.13 13.66 -8.98
C LEU A 210 9.44 14.10 -8.32
N PHE A 211 10.53 14.11 -9.09
CA PHE A 211 11.81 14.61 -8.61
C PHE A 211 11.70 16.08 -8.17
N ASP A 212 11.16 16.95 -9.02
CA ASP A 212 10.99 18.37 -8.71
C ASP A 212 10.07 18.59 -7.51
N TYR A 213 9.04 17.77 -7.35
CA TYR A 213 8.08 17.86 -6.26
C TYR A 213 8.67 17.48 -4.91
N TYR A 214 9.38 16.36 -4.83
CA TYR A 214 9.90 15.82 -3.57
C TYR A 214 11.29 16.35 -3.21
N LEU A 215 12.15 16.59 -4.21
CA LEU A 215 13.56 16.89 -4.00
C LEU A 215 13.94 18.34 -4.36
N GLY A 216 13.03 19.05 -5.04
CA GLY A 216 13.16 20.46 -5.38
C GLY A 216 13.96 20.73 -6.65
N LYS A 217 13.58 21.79 -7.38
CA LYS A 217 14.31 22.30 -8.55
C LYS A 217 15.72 22.71 -8.12
N GLY A 218 16.73 22.06 -8.64
CA GLY A 218 18.14 22.36 -8.35
C GLY A 218 18.95 21.26 -7.67
N ALA A 219 18.36 20.09 -7.36
CA ALA A 219 19.10 18.94 -6.86
C ALA A 219 19.91 18.21 -7.95
N THR A 220 19.91 18.73 -9.19
CA THR A 220 20.83 18.29 -10.26
C THR A 220 22.16 19.01 -10.09
N THR A 221 22.97 18.56 -9.15
CA THR A 221 24.36 19.02 -9.08
C THR A 221 25.29 17.87 -8.70
N HIS A 222 26.14 17.59 -9.67
CA HIS A 222 27.50 17.06 -9.54
C HIS A 222 27.68 15.59 -9.21
N ALA A 223 27.41 14.73 -10.21
CA ALA A 223 28.37 13.68 -10.51
C ALA A 223 29.43 14.32 -11.44
N LYS A 224 30.55 14.71 -10.92
CA LYS A 224 31.80 14.80 -11.63
C LYS A 224 32.60 13.55 -11.34
#